data_1f730ec8397e81ce7c39f4335655a6f6
#
_entry.id   1f730ec8397e81ce7c39f4335655a6f6
#
_cell.length_a   1.000
_cell.length_b   1.000
_cell.length_c   1.000
_cell.angle_alpha   90.00
_cell.angle_beta   90.00
_cell.angle_gamma   90.00
#
_symmetry.space_group_name_H-M   'P 1'
#
loop_
_entity.id
_entity.type
_entity.pdbx_description
1 polymer ?
#
loop_
_entity_poly.entity_id
_entity_poly.type
_entity_poly.pdbx_seq_one_letter_code
_entity_poly.pdbx_strand_id
1 'polypeptide(L)'
;MKTSAYTPFDVSARDRIVGFFVIGAVLLFLVGFLIPFIQSLSDDKRIPFYTVLDQTYGIAPEAIVSLRGVPIGGVTAVGITRDGMVRVDIALSRIYEEFYTKRSTLTVDSNIGVSTILTGSGLILSPGKAENGLLEQGEFIST
;
A
#
# COMPACT_ATOMS: atom_id res chain seq x y z
N MET A 1 -50.28 19.64 -47.86
CA MET A 1 -49.72 18.76 -46.83
C MET A 1 -48.37 18.26 -47.34
N LYS A 2 -47.24 18.79 -46.79
CA LYS A 2 -45.91 18.31 -47.16
C LYS A 2 -45.50 17.25 -46.12
N THR A 3 -45.48 15.99 -46.54
CA THR A 3 -44.99 14.88 -45.75
C THR A 3 -43.48 15.00 -45.69
N SER A 4 -42.95 15.34 -44.52
CA SER A 4 -41.53 15.35 -44.27
C SER A 4 -41.04 13.90 -44.25
N ALA A 5 -40.31 13.49 -45.28
CA ALA A 5 -39.65 12.19 -45.32
C ALA A 5 -38.52 12.18 -44.31
N TYR A 6 -38.67 11.35 -43.28
CA TYR A 6 -37.60 11.04 -42.34
C TYR A 6 -36.56 10.24 -43.11
N THR A 7 -35.39 10.84 -43.38
CA THR A 7 -34.25 10.12 -43.92
C THR A 7 -33.66 9.28 -42.83
N PRO A 8 -33.57 7.95 -42.95
CA PRO A 8 -32.87 7.11 -42.00
C PRO A 8 -31.37 7.50 -42.02
N PHE A 9 -30.79 7.70 -40.82
CA PHE A 9 -29.35 7.95 -40.68
C PHE A 9 -28.57 6.82 -41.31
N ASP A 10 -27.98 7.09 -42.47
CA ASP A 10 -27.09 6.15 -43.16
C ASP A 10 -25.74 6.17 -42.42
N VAL A 11 -25.58 5.25 -41.48
CA VAL A 11 -24.37 5.15 -40.68
C VAL A 11 -23.27 4.61 -41.56
N SER A 12 -22.42 5.49 -42.07
CA SER A 12 -21.25 5.17 -42.89
C SER A 12 -20.31 4.19 -42.14
N ALA A 13 -19.64 3.33 -42.90
CA ALA A 13 -18.61 2.43 -42.32
C ALA A 13 -17.55 3.18 -41.50
N ARG A 14 -17.29 4.44 -41.85
CA ARG A 14 -16.39 5.34 -41.10
C ARG A 14 -16.92 5.68 -39.72
N ASP A 15 -18.21 5.92 -39.60
CA ASP A 15 -18.84 6.27 -38.32
C ASP A 15 -18.84 5.09 -37.35
N ARG A 16 -18.90 3.86 -37.87
CA ARG A 16 -18.76 2.65 -37.06
C ARG A 16 -17.34 2.48 -36.52
N ILE A 17 -16.32 2.76 -37.34
CA ILE A 17 -14.91 2.69 -36.91
C ILE A 17 -14.64 3.73 -35.84
N VAL A 18 -15.13 4.97 -36.01
CA VAL A 18 -14.99 6.03 -35.00
C VAL A 18 -15.73 5.65 -33.71
N GLY A 19 -16.95 5.08 -33.83
CA GLY A 19 -17.71 4.62 -32.67
C GLY A 19 -16.97 3.52 -31.88
N PHE A 20 -16.40 2.54 -32.55
CA PHE A 20 -15.59 1.49 -31.92
C PHE A 20 -14.34 2.07 -31.23
N PHE A 21 -13.68 3.04 -31.88
CA PHE A 21 -12.51 3.68 -31.31
C PHE A 21 -12.85 4.46 -30.05
N VAL A 22 -13.94 5.22 -30.06
CA VAL A 22 -14.40 5.99 -28.87
C VAL A 22 -14.79 5.05 -27.73
N ILE A 23 -15.53 3.98 -28.02
CA ILE A 23 -15.92 2.98 -27.01
C ILE A 23 -14.65 2.29 -26.43
N GLY A 24 -13.69 1.93 -27.28
CA GLY A 24 -12.43 1.37 -26.85
C GLY A 24 -11.62 2.31 -25.95
N ALA A 25 -11.55 3.58 -26.31
CA ALA A 25 -10.87 4.60 -25.51
C ALA A 25 -11.53 4.81 -24.15
N VAL A 26 -12.85 4.87 -24.10
CA VAL A 26 -13.63 5.00 -22.86
C VAL A 26 -13.44 3.77 -21.96
N LEU A 27 -13.47 2.56 -22.53
CA LEU A 27 -13.23 1.32 -21.80
C LEU A 27 -11.81 1.28 -21.21
N LEU A 28 -10.82 1.68 -21.99
CA LEU A 28 -9.42 1.73 -21.55
C LEU A 28 -9.20 2.74 -20.44
N PHE A 29 -9.88 3.89 -20.53
CA PHE A 29 -9.86 4.91 -19.48
C PHE A 29 -10.53 4.41 -18.20
N LEU A 30 -11.69 3.77 -18.30
CA LEU A 30 -12.40 3.17 -17.17
C LEU A 30 -11.53 2.10 -16.48
N VAL A 31 -10.92 1.19 -17.22
CA VAL A 31 -10.04 0.15 -16.68
C VAL A 31 -8.85 0.79 -15.97
N GLY A 32 -8.20 1.78 -16.58
CA GLY A 32 -7.08 2.51 -15.97
C GLY A 32 -7.44 3.23 -14.66
N PHE A 33 -8.69 3.70 -14.55
CA PHE A 33 -9.18 4.37 -13.35
C PHE A 33 -9.64 3.37 -12.26
N LEU A 34 -10.17 2.20 -12.66
CA LEU A 34 -10.61 1.18 -11.71
C LEU A 34 -9.44 0.46 -11.00
N ILE A 35 -8.31 0.28 -11.66
CA ILE A 35 -7.17 -0.46 -11.08
C ILE A 35 -6.69 0.18 -9.77
N PRO A 36 -6.38 1.49 -9.66
CA PRO A 36 -5.97 2.10 -8.41
C PRO A 36 -7.08 2.11 -7.36
N PHE A 37 -8.34 2.17 -7.78
CA PHE A 37 -9.49 2.12 -6.87
C PHE A 37 -9.63 0.74 -6.20
N ILE A 38 -9.42 -0.34 -6.96
CA ILE A 38 -9.47 -1.72 -6.42
C ILE A 38 -8.27 -1.98 -5.49
N GLN A 39 -7.10 -1.41 -5.80
CA GLN A 39 -5.92 -1.52 -4.93
C GLN A 39 -6.13 -0.81 -3.59
N SER A 40 -6.81 0.34 -3.58
CA SER A 40 -7.19 1.06 -2.36
C SER A 40 -8.12 0.26 -1.45
N LEU A 41 -8.99 -0.59 -2.00
CA LEU A 41 -9.87 -1.48 -1.23
C LEU A 41 -9.14 -2.67 -0.59
N SER A 42 -7.93 -2.98 -1.05
CA SER A 42 -7.11 -4.06 -0.49
C SER A 42 -6.35 -3.66 0.78
N ASP A 43 -6.37 -2.40 1.15
CA ASP A 43 -5.73 -1.86 2.37
C ASP A 43 -6.44 -2.32 3.67
N ASP A 44 -7.68 -2.82 3.55
CA ASP A 44 -8.49 -3.30 4.69
C ASP A 44 -7.96 -4.60 5.33
N LYS A 45 -6.91 -5.19 4.77
CA LYS A 45 -6.24 -6.40 5.27
C LYS A 45 -4.96 -6.11 6.06
N ARG A 46 -4.60 -4.85 6.26
CA ARG A 46 -3.41 -4.44 6.99
C ARG A 46 -3.77 -3.88 8.35
N ILE A 47 -2.98 -4.21 9.35
CA ILE A 47 -3.13 -3.71 10.71
C ILE A 47 -2.10 -2.60 10.90
N PRO A 48 -2.54 -1.37 11.25
CA PRO A 48 -1.62 -0.28 11.53
C PRO A 48 -0.96 -0.46 12.90
N PHE A 49 0.33 -0.15 12.96
CA PHE A 49 1.14 -0.03 14.17
C PHE A 49 2.05 1.17 14.04
N TYR A 50 2.71 1.56 15.14
CA TYR A 50 3.73 2.59 15.07
C TYR A 50 4.90 2.27 16.00
N THR A 51 6.04 2.86 15.69
CA THR A 51 7.21 2.86 16.54
C THR A 51 7.83 4.24 16.60
N VAL A 52 8.67 4.50 17.59
CA VAL A 52 9.37 5.77 17.78
C VAL A 52 10.87 5.48 17.89
N LEU A 53 11.64 6.21 17.11
CA LEU A 53 13.09 6.08 17.00
C LEU A 53 13.75 7.42 17.34
N ASP A 54 15.00 7.39 17.74
CA ASP A 54 15.82 8.60 17.95
C ASP A 54 16.23 9.24 16.60
N GLN A 55 16.37 8.45 15.54
CA GLN A 55 16.67 8.91 14.18
C GLN A 55 16.09 7.98 13.12
N THR A 56 16.07 8.44 11.87
CA THR A 56 15.44 7.67 10.76
C THR A 56 16.21 6.44 10.34
N TYR A 57 17.51 6.35 10.58
CA TYR A 57 18.38 5.27 10.12
C TYR A 57 18.23 4.93 8.62
N GLY A 58 17.80 5.90 7.81
CA GLY A 58 17.53 5.69 6.38
C GLY A 58 16.20 5.00 6.07
N ILE A 59 15.31 4.85 7.05
CA ILE A 59 13.95 4.37 6.82
C ILE A 59 13.17 5.43 6.03
N ALA A 60 12.57 5.02 4.94
CA ALA A 60 11.72 5.85 4.10
C ALA A 60 10.30 5.28 4.03
N PRO A 61 9.30 6.07 3.61
CA PRO A 61 8.01 5.52 3.22
C PRO A 61 8.19 4.39 2.20
N GLU A 62 7.34 3.36 2.27
CA GLU A 62 7.41 2.13 1.47
C GLU A 62 8.55 1.15 1.84
N ALA A 63 9.39 1.47 2.84
CA ALA A 63 10.38 0.53 3.36
C ALA A 63 9.71 -0.77 3.83
N ILE A 64 10.34 -1.90 3.52
CA ILE A 64 9.76 -3.23 3.78
C ILE A 64 9.92 -3.58 5.26
N VAL A 65 8.85 -4.11 5.86
CA VAL A 65 8.90 -4.77 7.16
C VAL A 65 8.91 -6.28 6.95
N SER A 66 9.91 -6.96 7.47
CA SER A 66 10.09 -8.40 7.32
C SER A 66 10.08 -9.13 8.67
N LEU A 67 9.61 -10.38 8.65
CA LEU A 67 9.67 -11.32 9.75
C LEU A 67 10.51 -12.53 9.29
N ARG A 68 11.69 -12.69 9.85
CA ARG A 68 12.62 -13.78 9.45
C ARG A 68 12.87 -13.83 7.94
N GLY A 69 12.97 -12.68 7.29
CA GLY A 69 13.22 -12.57 5.84
C GLY A 69 11.95 -12.65 4.96
N VAL A 70 10.78 -12.90 5.54
CA VAL A 70 9.50 -12.87 4.81
C VAL A 70 8.91 -11.47 4.90
N PRO A 71 8.57 -10.80 3.80
CA PRO A 71 7.93 -9.49 3.83
C PRO A 71 6.51 -9.62 4.38
N ILE A 72 6.24 -8.95 5.49
CA ILE A 72 4.94 -8.98 6.21
C ILE A 72 4.21 -7.65 6.16
N GLY A 73 4.84 -6.60 5.68
CA GLY A 73 4.24 -5.28 5.61
C GLY A 73 5.21 -4.21 5.13
N GLY A 74 4.89 -2.97 5.40
CA GLY A 74 5.72 -1.83 5.01
C GLY A 74 5.47 -0.60 5.86
N VAL A 75 6.39 0.36 5.73
CA VAL A 75 6.29 1.69 6.34
C VAL A 75 5.31 2.52 5.52
N THR A 76 4.31 3.10 6.17
CA THR A 76 3.30 3.95 5.52
C THR A 76 3.64 5.43 5.62
N ALA A 77 4.23 5.85 6.74
CA ALA A 77 4.64 7.24 6.93
C ALA A 77 5.83 7.32 7.91
N VAL A 78 6.64 8.35 7.71
CA VAL A 78 7.72 8.74 8.62
C VAL A 78 7.53 10.21 8.96
N GLY A 79 7.50 10.54 10.24
CA GLY A 79 7.29 11.91 10.73
C GLY A 79 8.13 12.22 11.95
N ILE A 80 8.14 13.48 12.37
CA ILE A 80 8.83 13.93 13.58
C ILE A 80 7.77 14.27 14.62
N THR A 81 7.94 13.75 15.82
CA THR A 81 7.09 14.06 16.97
C THR A 81 7.45 15.44 17.55
N ARG A 82 6.61 15.98 18.43
CA ARG A 82 6.86 17.27 19.10
C ARG A 82 8.13 17.25 19.96
N ASP A 83 8.52 16.08 20.44
CA ASP A 83 9.71 15.86 21.27
C ASP A 83 10.98 15.65 20.44
N GLY A 84 10.89 15.81 19.11
CA GLY A 84 12.02 15.68 18.18
C GLY A 84 12.39 14.22 17.84
N MET A 85 11.61 13.23 18.30
CA MET A 85 11.78 11.83 17.95
C MET A 85 11.17 11.52 16.59
N VAL A 86 11.61 10.45 15.96
CA VAL A 86 11.07 9.99 14.67
C VAL A 86 9.97 8.96 14.91
N ARG A 87 8.75 9.29 14.50
CA ARG A 87 7.64 8.34 14.46
C ARG A 87 7.59 7.66 13.11
N VAL A 88 7.53 6.35 13.13
CA VAL A 88 7.39 5.50 11.94
C VAL A 88 6.07 4.76 12.05
N ASP A 89 5.15 5.06 11.15
CA ASP A 89 3.88 4.35 11.03
C ASP A 89 4.07 3.18 10.05
N ILE A 90 3.63 2.00 10.45
CA ILE A 90 3.77 0.75 9.70
C ILE A 90 2.42 0.08 9.51
N ALA A 91 2.26 -0.63 8.41
CA ALA A 91 1.07 -1.44 8.13
C ALA A 91 1.49 -2.88 7.89
N LEU A 92 1.07 -3.78 8.76
CA LEU A 92 1.41 -5.20 8.74
C LEU A 92 0.24 -6.04 8.23
N SER A 93 0.52 -7.10 7.50
CA SER A 93 -0.48 -8.00 6.95
C SER A 93 -1.20 -8.78 8.05
N ARG A 94 -2.53 -8.79 8.04
CA ARG A 94 -3.35 -9.56 8.98
C ARG A 94 -3.10 -11.07 8.92
N ILE A 95 -2.57 -11.57 7.81
CA ILE A 95 -2.26 -13.00 7.65
C ILE A 95 -1.29 -13.51 8.71
N TYR A 96 -0.42 -12.63 9.23
CA TYR A 96 0.60 -12.95 10.21
C TYR A 96 0.29 -12.39 11.61
N GLU A 97 -0.98 -12.05 11.89
CA GLU A 97 -1.43 -11.42 13.14
C GLU A 97 -1.02 -12.22 14.38
N GLU A 98 -0.98 -13.55 14.29
CA GLU A 98 -0.58 -14.45 15.38
C GLU A 98 0.87 -14.22 15.88
N PHE A 99 1.73 -13.61 15.04
CA PHE A 99 3.13 -13.30 15.40
C PHE A 99 3.31 -11.89 15.97
N TYR A 100 2.27 -11.06 15.97
CA TYR A 100 2.34 -9.69 16.49
C TYR A 100 2.04 -9.69 17.98
N THR A 101 3.05 -9.97 18.80
CA THR A 101 2.92 -10.11 20.25
C THR A 101 3.38 -8.86 20.99
N LYS A 102 2.86 -8.61 22.20
CA LYS A 102 3.13 -7.41 23.02
C LYS A 102 4.58 -7.19 23.39
N ARG A 103 5.49 -8.07 23.13
CA ARG A 103 6.94 -7.89 23.30
C ARG A 103 7.69 -8.09 22.00
N SER A 104 7.02 -7.88 20.89
CA SER A 104 7.71 -7.80 19.60
C SER A 104 8.58 -6.56 19.56
N THR A 105 9.75 -6.70 18.97
CA THR A 105 10.69 -5.61 18.76
C THR A 105 10.90 -5.39 17.27
N LEU A 106 11.07 -4.13 16.88
CA LEU A 106 11.46 -3.72 15.54
C LEU A 106 12.94 -3.35 15.55
N THR A 107 13.71 -3.96 14.67
CA THR A 107 15.11 -3.64 14.47
C THR A 107 15.31 -3.13 13.05
N VAL A 108 16.14 -2.13 12.89
CA VAL A 108 16.48 -1.61 11.56
C VAL A 108 17.41 -2.62 10.86
N ASP A 109 17.02 -3.02 9.65
CA ASP A 109 17.87 -3.84 8.80
C ASP A 109 19.00 -2.99 8.22
N SER A 110 20.19 -3.17 8.75
CA SER A 110 21.41 -2.46 8.34
C SER A 110 22.14 -3.16 7.20
N ASN A 111 21.58 -4.23 6.63
CA ASN A 111 22.20 -4.92 5.50
C ASN A 111 22.15 -4.03 4.26
N ILE A 112 23.34 -3.58 3.83
CA ILE A 112 23.50 -2.77 2.62
C ILE A 112 23.44 -3.71 1.42
N GLY A 113 22.24 -3.84 0.85
CA GLY A 113 21.99 -4.54 -0.42
C GLY A 113 21.54 -3.57 -1.51
N VAL A 114 21.47 -4.05 -2.75
CA VAL A 114 20.95 -3.24 -3.87
C VAL A 114 19.51 -2.78 -3.61
N SER A 115 18.70 -3.59 -2.93
CA SER A 115 17.34 -3.24 -2.50
C SER A 115 17.34 -2.08 -1.52
N THR A 116 18.24 -2.05 -0.55
CA THR A 116 18.37 -0.99 0.47
C THR A 116 18.72 0.35 -0.16
N ILE A 117 19.50 0.35 -1.24
CA ILE A 117 19.86 1.58 -1.98
C ILE A 117 18.63 2.16 -2.69
N LEU A 118 17.70 1.32 -3.14
CA LEU A 118 16.52 1.75 -3.90
C LEU A 118 15.32 2.09 -3.01
N THR A 119 15.11 1.33 -1.92
CA THR A 119 13.91 1.45 -1.06
C THR A 119 14.19 1.97 0.35
N GLY A 120 15.46 2.27 0.68
CA GLY A 120 15.87 2.63 2.03
C GLY A 120 16.07 1.40 2.93
N SER A 121 16.46 1.66 4.18
CA SER A 121 16.63 0.62 5.20
C SER A 121 15.29 -0.01 5.55
N GLY A 122 15.24 -1.34 5.57
CA GLY A 122 14.06 -2.09 6.00
C GLY A 122 13.94 -2.19 7.52
N LEU A 123 12.83 -2.76 7.97
CA LEU A 123 12.59 -3.11 9.36
C LEU A 123 12.46 -4.62 9.51
N ILE A 124 13.04 -5.17 10.55
CA ILE A 124 12.90 -6.58 10.93
C ILE A 124 12.06 -6.67 12.19
N LEU A 125 10.94 -7.36 12.11
CA LEU A 125 10.11 -7.68 13.26
C LEU A 125 10.61 -8.96 13.90
N SER A 126 10.94 -8.87 15.18
CA SER A 126 11.27 -10.03 16.03
C SER A 126 10.07 -10.26 16.97
N PRO A 127 9.32 -11.37 16.81
CA PRO A 127 8.18 -11.63 17.67
C PRO A 127 8.62 -11.90 19.09
N GLY A 128 7.86 -11.41 20.06
CA GLY A 128 7.98 -11.76 21.45
C GLY A 128 7.45 -13.19 21.71
N LYS A 129 7.44 -13.60 22.98
CA LYS A 129 6.81 -14.88 23.37
C LYS A 129 5.30 -14.81 23.22
N ALA A 130 4.68 -15.88 22.71
CA ALA A 130 3.24 -15.97 22.52
C ALA A 130 2.42 -15.77 23.82
N GLU A 131 3.02 -16.08 24.97
CA GLU A 131 2.44 -15.89 26.30
C GLU A 131 2.11 -14.43 26.66
N ASN A 132 2.72 -13.46 25.94
CA ASN A 132 2.56 -12.05 26.24
C ASN A 132 1.24 -11.44 25.67
N GLY A 133 0.46 -12.21 24.92
CA GLY A 133 -0.74 -11.73 24.21
C GLY A 133 -0.42 -10.99 22.92
N LEU A 134 -1.45 -10.79 22.10
CA LEU A 134 -1.35 -10.11 20.82
C LEU A 134 -1.35 -8.59 21.00
N LEU A 135 -0.68 -7.88 20.07
CA LEU A 135 -0.74 -6.43 19.94
C LEU A 135 -2.12 -6.00 19.44
N GLU A 136 -2.63 -4.90 19.96
CA GLU A 136 -3.86 -4.27 19.47
C GLU A 136 -3.55 -3.31 18.33
N GLN A 137 -4.56 -3.04 17.48
CA GLN A 137 -4.41 -2.11 16.37
C GLN A 137 -4.00 -0.71 16.87
N GLY A 138 -2.98 -0.14 16.25
CA GLY A 138 -2.46 1.18 16.62
C GLY A 138 -1.58 1.18 17.87
N GLU A 139 -1.17 0.01 18.37
CA GLU A 139 -0.29 -0.10 19.54
C GLU A 139 1.17 0.18 19.15
N PHE A 140 1.94 0.63 20.13
CA PHE A 140 3.37 0.89 20.00
C PHE A 140 4.16 -0.41 19.98
N ILE A 141 5.08 -0.53 19.02
CA ILE A 141 6.06 -1.64 19.00
C ILE A 141 7.42 -1.09 19.43
N SER A 142 8.02 -1.73 20.42
CA SER A 142 9.36 -1.38 20.93
C SER A 142 10.43 -1.59 19.86
N THR A 143 11.44 -0.78 19.90
CA THR A 143 12.68 -0.88 19.10
C THR A 143 13.84 -1.27 19.98
#